data_2faf39a5d1377528dba8843028ad5356
#
_entry.id   2faf39a5d1377528dba8843028ad5356
#
_cell.length_a   1.000
_cell.length_b   1.000
_cell.length_c   1.000
_cell.angle_alpha   90.00
_cell.angle_beta   90.00
_cell.angle_gamma   90.00
#
_symmetry.space_group_name_H-M   'P 1'
#
loop_
_entity.id
_entity.type
_entity.pdbx_description
1 polymer ?
#
loop_
_entity_poly.entity_id
_entity_poly.type
_entity_poly.pdbx_seq_one_letter_code
_entity_poly.pdbx_strand_id
1 'polypeptide(L)'
;DYTFPEIVSQVRHFMKLHINRQELQAAFTGNVRFTENFFLRLIPVVFKNPVMALNYRLHGVRPYSCTYTNPGTFTVPPEMAEHIRGAEVILGQATVPRCHCASISYGDTMEITFAGTQAETDTERDFFRFLVRAGIPVRVESNR
;
A
#
# COMPACT_ATOMS: atom_id res chain seq x y z
N ASP A 1 -17.46 14.22 -14.71
CA ASP A 1 -17.44 13.59 -13.37
C ASP A 1 -17.70 12.11 -13.55
N TYR A 2 -16.84 11.26 -13.01
CA TYR A 2 -17.01 9.81 -13.05
C TYR A 2 -17.84 9.34 -11.87
N THR A 3 -18.72 8.38 -12.09
CA THR A 3 -19.42 7.68 -11.02
C THR A 3 -18.49 6.66 -10.35
N PHE A 4 -18.79 6.26 -9.10
CA PHE A 4 -17.98 5.27 -8.37
C PHE A 4 -17.83 3.92 -9.12
N PRO A 5 -18.90 3.33 -9.71
CA PRO A 5 -18.76 2.11 -10.52
C PRO A 5 -17.84 2.27 -11.74
N GLU A 6 -17.86 3.44 -12.39
CA GLU A 6 -16.97 3.72 -13.52
C GLU A 6 -15.51 3.77 -13.09
N ILE A 7 -15.23 4.43 -11.94
CA ILE A 7 -13.87 4.48 -11.37
C ILE A 7 -13.39 3.06 -11.04
N VAL A 8 -14.20 2.26 -10.37
CA VAL A 8 -13.86 0.86 -10.04
C VAL A 8 -13.58 0.05 -11.30
N SER A 9 -14.40 0.21 -12.34
CA SER A 9 -14.20 -0.47 -13.62
C SER A 9 -12.90 -0.05 -14.31
N GLN A 10 -12.58 1.24 -14.32
CA GLN A 10 -11.33 1.75 -14.89
C GLN A 10 -10.11 1.23 -14.13
N VAL A 11 -10.12 1.28 -12.80
CA VAL A 11 -9.03 0.75 -11.96
C VAL A 11 -8.84 -0.74 -12.23
N ARG A 12 -9.92 -1.52 -12.25
CA ARG A 12 -9.85 -2.96 -12.54
C ARG A 12 -9.27 -3.24 -13.92
N HIS A 13 -9.66 -2.46 -14.92
CA HIS A 13 -9.16 -2.61 -16.29
C HIS A 13 -7.67 -2.25 -16.38
N PHE A 14 -7.28 -1.14 -15.77
CA PHE A 14 -5.89 -0.71 -15.68
C PHE A 14 -5.02 -1.76 -14.98
N MET A 15 -5.45 -2.28 -13.83
CA MET A 15 -4.72 -3.32 -13.11
C MET A 15 -4.56 -4.60 -13.94
N LYS A 16 -5.60 -5.04 -14.67
CA LYS A 16 -5.49 -6.22 -15.53
C LYS A 16 -4.48 -6.05 -16.66
N LEU A 17 -4.34 -4.84 -17.20
CA LEU A 17 -3.39 -4.54 -18.27
C LEU A 17 -1.95 -4.45 -17.74
N HIS A 18 -1.75 -3.82 -16.58
CA HIS A 18 -0.41 -3.50 -16.06
C HIS A 18 0.11 -4.49 -15.02
N ILE A 19 -0.76 -5.26 -14.36
CA ILE A 19 -0.33 -6.32 -13.44
C ILE A 19 -0.30 -7.65 -14.20
N ASN A 20 0.63 -7.76 -15.12
CA ASN A 20 0.92 -9.00 -15.82
C ASN A 20 2.32 -9.52 -15.45
N ARG A 21 2.52 -10.82 -15.65
CA ARG A 21 3.77 -11.48 -15.29
C ARG A 21 5.00 -10.86 -15.96
N GLN A 22 4.85 -10.39 -17.20
CA GLN A 22 5.96 -9.84 -17.97
C GLN A 22 6.41 -8.48 -17.42
N GLU A 23 5.46 -7.58 -17.12
CA GLU A 23 5.76 -6.27 -16.53
C GLU A 23 6.34 -6.39 -15.13
N LEU A 24 5.79 -7.29 -14.30
CA LEU A 24 6.33 -7.57 -12.98
C LEU A 24 7.76 -8.14 -13.05
N GLN A 25 8.00 -9.09 -13.94
CA GLN A 25 9.34 -9.63 -14.16
C GLN A 25 10.32 -8.57 -14.68
N ALA A 26 9.88 -7.69 -15.57
CA ALA A 26 10.69 -6.59 -16.08
C ALA A 26 11.08 -5.61 -14.97
N ALA A 27 10.13 -5.24 -14.10
CA ALA A 27 10.37 -4.35 -12.97
C ALA A 27 11.33 -4.98 -11.96
N PHE A 28 11.12 -6.25 -11.58
CA PHE A 28 12.04 -6.97 -10.68
C PHE A 28 13.43 -7.14 -11.29
N THR A 29 13.50 -7.54 -12.56
CA THR A 29 14.78 -7.73 -13.26
C THR A 29 15.54 -6.40 -13.36
N GLY A 30 14.84 -5.30 -13.62
CA GLY A 30 15.44 -3.95 -13.65
C GLY A 30 16.08 -3.59 -12.32
N ASN A 31 15.37 -3.81 -11.22
CA ASN A 31 15.88 -3.55 -9.87
C ASN A 31 17.09 -4.43 -9.52
N VAL A 32 17.05 -5.71 -9.85
CA VAL A 32 18.16 -6.64 -9.61
C VAL A 32 19.39 -6.25 -10.44
N ARG A 33 19.22 -6.03 -11.75
CA ARG A 33 20.32 -5.57 -12.62
C ARG A 33 20.96 -4.27 -12.16
N PHE A 34 20.16 -3.34 -11.66
CA PHE A 34 20.66 -2.10 -11.10
C PHE A 34 21.54 -2.36 -9.87
N THR A 35 21.14 -3.25 -8.96
CA THR A 35 21.92 -3.58 -7.76
C THR A 35 23.16 -4.43 -8.05
N GLU A 36 23.14 -5.24 -9.12
CA GLU A 36 24.24 -6.09 -9.55
C GLU A 36 25.27 -5.39 -10.45
N ASN A 37 24.96 -4.16 -10.89
CA ASN A 37 25.87 -3.42 -11.76
C ASN A 37 27.20 -3.15 -11.05
N PHE A 38 28.29 -3.71 -11.62
CA PHE A 38 29.64 -3.64 -11.07
C PHE A 38 30.11 -2.20 -10.87
N PHE A 39 29.83 -1.30 -11.82
CA PHE A 39 30.21 0.11 -11.72
C PHE A 39 29.48 0.82 -10.58
N LEU A 40 28.22 0.50 -10.37
CA LEU A 40 27.47 1.05 -9.24
C LEU A 40 27.95 0.53 -7.88
N ARG A 41 28.51 -0.70 -7.84
CA ARG A 41 29.10 -1.26 -6.61
C ARG A 41 30.41 -0.60 -6.23
N LEU A 42 31.17 -0.11 -7.20
CA LEU A 42 32.43 0.61 -6.97
C LEU A 42 32.25 2.02 -6.41
N ILE A 43 31.09 2.63 -6.59
CA ILE A 43 30.83 3.99 -6.10
C ILE A 43 30.70 3.96 -4.58
N PRO A 44 31.52 4.72 -3.82
CA PRO A 44 31.39 4.85 -2.39
C PRO A 44 29.98 5.32 -1.99
N VAL A 45 29.45 4.77 -0.90
CA VAL A 45 28.09 5.02 -0.41
C VAL A 45 27.82 6.52 -0.19
N VAL A 46 28.85 7.27 0.21
CA VAL A 46 28.77 8.73 0.44
C VAL A 46 28.30 9.49 -0.81
N PHE A 47 28.75 9.07 -2.00
CA PHE A 47 28.32 9.67 -3.28
C PHE A 47 27.04 9.04 -3.84
N LYS A 48 26.81 7.77 -3.52
CA LYS A 48 25.64 7.04 -3.99
C LYS A 48 24.36 7.50 -3.32
N ASN A 49 24.38 7.73 -2.01
CA ASN A 49 23.19 8.09 -1.23
C ASN A 49 22.52 9.38 -1.67
N PRO A 50 23.20 10.52 -1.91
CA PRO A 50 22.54 11.73 -2.38
C PRO A 50 21.93 11.58 -3.78
N VAL A 51 22.60 10.85 -4.67
CA VAL A 51 22.05 10.58 -6.03
C VAL A 51 20.80 9.71 -5.96
N MET A 52 20.84 8.66 -5.15
CA MET A 52 19.68 7.79 -4.93
C MET A 52 18.53 8.53 -4.25
N ALA A 53 18.82 9.36 -3.25
CA ALA A 53 17.82 10.18 -2.57
C ALA A 53 17.15 11.18 -3.54
N LEU A 54 17.95 11.82 -4.40
CA LEU A 54 17.42 12.75 -5.41
C LEU A 54 16.55 12.01 -6.41
N ASN A 55 17.01 10.88 -6.95
CA ASN A 55 16.23 10.06 -7.87
C ASN A 55 14.92 9.57 -7.24
N TYR A 56 14.97 9.12 -5.99
CA TYR A 56 13.78 8.71 -5.24
C TYR A 56 12.78 9.88 -5.07
N ARG A 57 13.27 11.08 -4.73
CA ARG A 57 12.42 12.28 -4.61
C ARG A 57 11.78 12.69 -5.93
N LEU A 58 12.50 12.56 -7.05
CA LEU A 58 12.01 13.00 -8.36
C LEU A 58 11.06 11.98 -9.00
N HIS A 59 11.32 10.69 -8.88
CA HIS A 59 10.64 9.64 -9.62
C HIS A 59 9.90 8.63 -8.74
N GLY A 60 10.36 8.41 -7.51
CA GLY A 60 9.80 7.36 -6.66
C GLY A 60 8.55 7.77 -5.89
N VAL A 61 8.39 9.05 -5.59
CA VAL A 61 7.39 9.47 -4.60
C VAL A 61 6.40 10.51 -5.11
N ARG A 62 6.83 11.42 -5.98
CA ARG A 62 5.98 12.51 -6.48
C ARG A 62 4.66 12.06 -7.14
N PRO A 63 4.61 10.94 -7.89
CA PRO A 63 3.37 10.53 -8.56
C PRO A 63 2.35 9.86 -7.63
N TYR A 64 2.69 9.58 -6.37
CA TYR A 64 1.83 8.82 -5.45
C TYR A 64 1.29 9.69 -4.32
N SER A 65 -0.02 9.71 -4.15
CA SER A 65 -0.70 10.38 -3.03
C SER A 65 -0.90 9.45 -1.83
N CYS A 66 -1.10 8.16 -2.08
CA CYS A 66 -1.32 7.14 -1.07
C CYS A 66 -0.68 5.81 -1.51
N THR A 67 -0.25 5.01 -0.55
CA THR A 67 0.12 3.61 -0.78
C THR A 67 -0.97 2.72 -0.23
N TYR A 68 -1.45 1.78 -1.03
CA TYR A 68 -2.41 0.76 -0.61
C TYR A 68 -1.82 -0.64 -0.78
N THR A 69 -1.98 -1.47 0.24
CA THR A 69 -1.63 -2.90 0.17
C THR A 69 -2.76 -3.76 0.70
N ASN A 70 -2.93 -4.92 0.08
CA ASN A 70 -3.89 -5.92 0.50
C ASN A 70 -3.25 -7.31 0.40
N PRO A 71 -2.76 -7.87 1.51
CA PRO A 71 -2.25 -9.25 1.55
C PRO A 71 -3.32 -10.32 1.30
N GLY A 72 -4.59 -9.95 1.32
CA GLY A 72 -5.70 -10.88 1.13
C GLY A 72 -6.19 -11.46 2.44
N THR A 73 -6.60 -12.75 2.40
CA THR A 73 -7.12 -13.44 3.57
C THR A 73 -5.99 -14.11 4.35
N PHE A 74 -5.91 -13.76 5.62
CA PHE A 74 -4.99 -14.41 6.56
C PHE A 74 -5.58 -15.75 7.00
N THR A 75 -4.84 -16.81 6.79
CA THR A 75 -5.24 -18.17 7.18
C THR A 75 -4.22 -18.76 8.15
N VAL A 76 -4.72 -19.44 9.16
CA VAL A 76 -3.88 -20.10 10.17
C VAL A 76 -4.29 -21.57 10.30
N PRO A 77 -3.39 -22.45 10.75
CA PRO A 77 -3.75 -23.83 11.10
C PRO A 77 -4.90 -23.88 12.11
N PRO A 78 -5.80 -24.87 12.02
CA PRO A 78 -6.97 -24.96 12.90
C PRO A 78 -6.62 -24.92 14.39
N GLU A 79 -5.48 -25.50 14.76
CA GLU A 79 -5.01 -25.55 16.16
C GLU A 79 -4.66 -24.16 16.72
N MET A 80 -4.34 -23.21 15.86
CA MET A 80 -4.02 -21.83 16.24
C MET A 80 -5.23 -20.90 16.16
N ALA A 81 -6.26 -21.28 15.39
CA ALA A 81 -7.40 -20.42 15.11
C ALA A 81 -8.16 -20.03 16.38
N GLU A 82 -8.25 -20.91 17.37
CA GLU A 82 -8.92 -20.64 18.64
C GLU A 82 -8.22 -19.58 19.52
N HIS A 83 -6.92 -19.34 19.25
CA HIS A 83 -6.10 -18.38 20.00
C HIS A 83 -5.96 -17.03 19.29
N ILE A 84 -6.39 -16.92 18.03
CA ILE A 84 -6.26 -15.70 17.21
C ILE A 84 -7.63 -15.06 17.04
N ARG A 85 -7.77 -13.82 17.52
CA ARG A 85 -9.03 -13.07 17.45
C ARG A 85 -9.15 -12.20 16.22
N GLY A 86 -8.03 -11.81 15.61
CA GLY A 86 -8.00 -10.94 14.46
C GLY A 86 -6.59 -10.81 13.89
N ALA A 87 -6.48 -10.17 12.74
CA ALA A 87 -5.21 -9.87 12.09
C ALA A 87 -5.23 -8.43 11.58
N GLU A 88 -4.18 -7.69 11.87
CA GLU A 88 -3.99 -6.33 11.41
C GLU A 88 -2.70 -6.21 10.61
N VAL A 89 -2.70 -5.34 9.61
CA VAL A 89 -1.50 -4.96 8.86
C VAL A 89 -1.32 -3.46 8.98
N ILE A 90 -0.25 -3.04 9.65
CA ILE A 90 0.09 -1.63 9.80
C ILE A 90 1.33 -1.33 8.98
N LEU A 91 1.19 -0.43 8.01
CA LEU A 91 2.32 0.04 7.22
C LEU A 91 3.15 1.04 8.02
N GLY A 92 4.47 0.94 7.90
CA GLY A 92 5.37 1.90 8.49
C GLY A 92 5.16 3.30 7.91
N GLN A 93 5.31 4.31 8.75
CA GLN A 93 5.21 5.70 8.31
C GLN A 93 6.39 6.06 7.42
N ALA A 94 6.11 6.78 6.34
CA ALA A 94 7.12 7.38 5.49
C ALA A 94 6.86 8.88 5.34
N THR A 95 7.92 9.62 5.01
CA THR A 95 7.79 11.06 4.80
C THR A 95 6.95 11.38 3.56
N VAL A 96 6.95 10.50 2.58
CA VAL A 96 6.18 10.60 1.34
C VAL A 96 5.99 9.18 0.77
N PRO A 97 4.79 8.76 0.36
CA PRO A 97 3.51 9.44 0.55
C PRO A 97 3.14 9.54 2.03
N ARG A 98 2.33 10.54 2.37
CA ARG A 98 1.95 10.82 3.77
C ARG A 98 0.81 9.94 4.28
N CYS A 99 0.14 9.24 3.39
CA CYS A 99 -0.96 8.34 3.70
C CYS A 99 -0.62 6.92 3.23
N HIS A 100 -0.75 5.98 4.11
CA HIS A 100 -0.63 4.55 3.84
C HIS A 100 -1.92 3.86 4.28
N CYS A 101 -2.45 3.01 3.43
CA CYS A 101 -3.62 2.22 3.73
C CYS A 101 -3.29 0.73 3.55
N ALA A 102 -3.71 -0.08 4.47
CA ALA A 102 -3.62 -1.54 4.35
C ALA A 102 -4.96 -2.18 4.66
N SER A 103 -5.24 -3.31 4.04
CA SER A 103 -6.39 -4.13 4.40
C SER A 103 -6.00 -5.59 4.47
N ILE A 104 -6.57 -6.33 5.42
CA ILE A 104 -6.41 -7.77 5.58
C ILE A 104 -7.73 -8.37 6.06
N SER A 105 -8.04 -9.57 5.63
CA SER A 105 -9.23 -10.28 6.09
C SER A 105 -8.86 -11.48 6.97
N TYR A 106 -9.60 -11.66 8.06
CA TYR A 106 -9.53 -12.84 8.91
C TYR A 106 -10.94 -13.25 9.36
N GLY A 107 -11.33 -14.48 9.08
CA GLY A 107 -12.71 -14.92 9.29
C GLY A 107 -13.69 -14.07 8.49
N ASP A 108 -14.69 -13.53 9.17
CA ASP A 108 -15.73 -12.68 8.59
C ASP A 108 -15.44 -11.17 8.71
N THR A 109 -14.25 -10.82 9.19
CA THR A 109 -13.87 -9.43 9.44
C THR A 109 -12.78 -8.99 8.48
N MET A 110 -12.92 -7.79 7.93
CA MET A 110 -11.87 -7.09 7.20
C MET A 110 -11.37 -5.93 8.04
N GLU A 111 -10.09 -5.95 8.37
CA GLU A 111 -9.40 -4.84 9.01
C GLU A 111 -8.82 -3.91 7.94
N ILE A 112 -9.09 -2.61 8.08
CA ILE A 112 -8.56 -1.57 7.20
C ILE A 112 -7.85 -0.55 8.06
N THR A 113 -6.53 -0.46 7.89
CA THR A 113 -5.68 0.42 8.67
C THR A 113 -5.21 1.60 7.84
N PHE A 114 -5.25 2.78 8.43
CA PHE A 114 -4.62 3.97 7.90
C PHE A 114 -3.46 4.38 8.79
N ALA A 115 -2.30 4.60 8.19
CA ALA A 115 -1.12 5.12 8.85
C ALA A 115 -0.64 6.36 8.11
N GLY A 116 -0.45 7.45 8.80
CA GLY A 116 -0.05 8.70 8.19
C GLY A 116 0.66 9.65 9.14
N THR A 117 1.31 10.64 8.56
CA THR A 117 1.99 11.73 9.29
C THR A 117 1.16 13.02 9.32
N GLN A 118 -0.04 13.00 8.73
CA GLN A 118 -0.95 14.15 8.70
C GLN A 118 -1.73 14.23 10.01
N ALA A 119 -1.97 15.45 10.47
CA ALA A 119 -2.84 15.71 11.62
C ALA A 119 -4.34 15.64 11.23
N GLU A 120 -4.64 16.00 9.98
CA GLU A 120 -6.00 15.97 9.44
C GLU A 120 -6.37 14.54 9.05
N THR A 121 -7.58 14.14 9.46
CA THR A 121 -8.13 12.79 9.23
C THR A 121 -9.39 12.83 8.34
N ASP A 122 -9.51 13.85 7.50
CA ASP A 122 -10.69 14.04 6.66
C ASP A 122 -10.88 12.90 5.66
N THR A 123 -9.79 12.41 5.08
CA THR A 123 -9.82 11.30 4.11
C THR A 123 -10.31 10.01 4.76
N GLU A 124 -9.76 9.66 5.92
CA GLU A 124 -10.14 8.46 6.68
C GLU A 124 -11.58 8.55 7.14
N ARG A 125 -11.97 9.71 7.67
CA ARG A 125 -13.36 9.98 8.09
C ARG A 125 -14.35 9.82 6.94
N ASP A 126 -14.04 10.39 5.79
CA ASP A 126 -14.96 10.36 4.64
C ASP A 126 -15.02 8.95 4.04
N PHE A 127 -13.91 8.21 4.05
CA PHE A 127 -13.86 6.80 3.66
C PHE A 127 -14.78 5.93 4.56
N PHE A 128 -14.65 6.02 5.87
CA PHE A 128 -15.49 5.24 6.79
C PHE A 128 -16.97 5.66 6.72
N ARG A 129 -17.26 6.96 6.54
CA ARG A 129 -18.62 7.43 6.29
C ARG A 129 -19.22 6.85 5.00
N PHE A 130 -18.41 6.73 3.96
CA PHE A 130 -18.86 6.12 2.72
C PHE A 130 -19.25 4.65 2.94
N LEU A 131 -18.45 3.87 3.67
CA LEU A 131 -18.77 2.47 3.99
C LEU A 131 -20.08 2.35 4.78
N VAL A 132 -20.24 3.18 5.81
CA VAL A 132 -21.47 3.20 6.62
C VAL A 132 -22.70 3.55 5.76
N ARG A 133 -22.59 4.53 4.87
CA ARG A 133 -23.68 4.89 3.93
C ARG A 133 -23.99 3.75 2.95
N ALA A 134 -23.00 2.91 2.63
CA ALA A 134 -23.20 1.71 1.81
C ALA A 134 -23.81 0.53 2.60
N GLY A 135 -24.14 0.73 3.88
CA GLY A 135 -24.75 -0.30 4.73
C GLY A 135 -23.76 -1.29 5.32
N ILE A 136 -22.46 -1.02 5.27
CA ILE A 136 -21.42 -1.88 5.84
C ILE A 136 -21.24 -1.50 7.32
N PRO A 137 -21.35 -2.44 8.26
CA PRO A 137 -21.08 -2.18 9.66
C PRO A 137 -19.58 -1.87 9.85
N VAL A 138 -19.29 -0.72 10.47
CA VAL A 138 -17.90 -0.25 10.68
C VAL A 138 -17.70 0.03 12.15
N ARG A 139 -16.62 -0.51 12.71
CA ARG A 139 -16.06 -0.13 14.01
C ARG A 139 -14.74 0.59 13.77
N VAL A 140 -14.61 1.79 14.33
CA VAL A 140 -13.40 2.60 14.18
C VAL A 140 -12.64 2.61 15.50
N GLU A 141 -11.37 2.28 15.45
CA GLU A 141 -10.43 2.42 16.55
C GLU A 141 -9.34 3.41 16.12
N SER A 142 -8.91 4.26 17.04
CA SER A 142 -7.89 5.28 16.77
C SER A 142 -6.93 5.38 17.96
N ASN A 143 -5.68 5.61 17.66
CA ASN A 143 -4.63 5.88 18.65
C ASN A 143 -4.44 7.39 18.91
N ARG A 144 -5.37 8.22 18.45
CA ARG A 144 -5.40 9.68 18.63
C ARG A 144 -6.52 10.07 19.57
#